data_c6bef2b35bec20a8fb78cbc7ab830e21
#
_entry.id   c6bef2b35bec20a8fb78cbc7ab830e21
#
_cell.length_a   1.000
_cell.length_b   1.000
_cell.length_c   1.000
_cell.angle_alpha   90.00
_cell.angle_beta   90.00
_cell.angle_gamma   90.00
#
_symmetry.space_group_name_H-M   'P 1'
#
loop_
_entity.id
_entity.type
_entity.pdbx_description
1 polymer ?
#
loop_
_entity_poly.entity_id
_entity_poly.type
_entity_poly.pdbx_seq_one_letter_code
_entity_poly.pdbx_strand_id
1 'polypeptide(L)'
;NEQMGNAPEPDTKRYWNRDLYTHIKWGRVSDPDADEEGWMDGRKHDMMRRDSLVIGKSILALDSISAVTRPQKPGYGLLDKDIAVAAHFRLSGNGPDTTFTALYIVRDSLLIPDMVTLQERGVKLRIDGFRPAEATFETVIWENLSIRRDFIVMQAIVFPQINLLWLGCLI
;
A
#
# COMPACT_ATOMS: atom_id res chain seq x y z
N ASN A 1 -10.97 -21.55 8.12
CA ASN A 1 -9.76 -22.36 8.39
C ASN A 1 -8.57 -21.39 8.42
N GLU A 2 -8.27 -20.89 9.61
CA GLU A 2 -7.00 -20.19 9.86
C GLU A 2 -5.89 -21.23 9.67
N GLN A 3 -5.11 -21.07 8.61
CA GLN A 3 -3.82 -21.72 8.53
C GLN A 3 -2.94 -21.07 9.60
N MET A 4 -2.79 -21.76 10.72
CA MET A 4 -1.69 -21.50 11.64
C MET A 4 -0.40 -21.69 10.85
N GLY A 5 0.20 -20.59 10.41
CA GLY A 5 1.56 -20.61 9.95
C GLY A 5 2.44 -21.22 11.03
N ASN A 6 3.42 -22.03 10.65
CA ASN A 6 4.39 -22.63 11.55
C ASN A 6 4.81 -21.61 12.60
N ALA A 7 4.48 -21.89 13.87
CA ALA A 7 4.95 -21.07 14.97
C ALA A 7 6.48 -21.07 14.89
N PRO A 8 7.13 -19.90 14.80
CA PRO A 8 8.58 -19.86 14.70
C PRO A 8 9.16 -20.50 15.97
N GLU A 9 9.91 -21.58 15.78
CA GLU A 9 10.55 -22.24 16.90
C GLU A 9 11.54 -21.30 17.57
N PRO A 10 11.49 -21.16 18.90
CA PRO A 10 12.44 -20.35 19.61
C PRO A 10 13.83 -20.98 19.50
N ASP A 11 14.84 -20.17 19.23
CA ASP A 11 16.23 -20.60 19.20
C ASP A 11 16.96 -20.16 20.48
N THR A 12 17.79 -21.06 21.00
CA THR A 12 18.59 -20.82 22.23
C THR A 12 20.04 -21.01 21.92
N LYS A 13 20.82 -19.94 21.99
CA LYS A 13 22.28 -19.97 21.86
C LYS A 13 22.94 -19.91 23.25
N ARG A 14 23.68 -20.98 23.60
CA ARG A 14 24.32 -21.13 24.88
C ARG A 14 25.77 -20.63 24.83
N TYR A 15 26.12 -19.80 25.77
CA TYR A 15 27.51 -19.35 26.03
C TYR A 15 27.89 -19.76 27.41
N TRP A 16 29.21 -19.81 27.70
CA TRP A 16 29.72 -20.23 29.01
C TRP A 16 29.23 -19.34 30.16
N ASN A 17 28.97 -18.04 29.91
CA ASN A 17 28.61 -17.05 30.92
C ASN A 17 27.17 -16.54 30.77
N ARG A 18 26.44 -16.96 29.73
CA ARG A 18 25.06 -16.51 29.46
C ARG A 18 24.38 -17.40 28.45
N ASP A 19 23.06 -17.47 28.49
CA ASP A 19 22.24 -18.02 27.43
C ASP A 19 21.48 -16.90 26.75
N LEU A 20 21.36 -16.97 25.42
CA LEU A 20 20.60 -16.06 24.60
C LEU A 20 19.42 -16.83 24.05
N TYR A 21 18.22 -16.44 24.46
CA TYR A 21 16.96 -16.95 23.96
C TYR A 21 16.35 -15.96 22.99
N THR A 22 16.06 -16.38 21.76
CA THR A 22 15.43 -15.54 20.75
C THR A 22 14.13 -16.17 20.30
N HIS A 23 13.08 -15.36 20.17
CA HIS A 23 11.83 -15.77 19.56
C HIS A 23 11.23 -14.63 18.74
N ILE A 24 10.49 -15.00 17.70
CA ILE A 24 9.75 -14.04 16.88
C ILE A 24 8.49 -13.69 17.63
N LYS A 25 8.28 -12.41 17.90
CA LYS A 25 7.07 -11.91 18.56
C LYS A 25 5.94 -11.75 17.58
N TRP A 26 6.24 -11.17 16.45
CA TRP A 26 5.34 -11.01 15.31
C TRP A 26 6.14 -10.55 14.08
N GLY A 27 5.61 -10.84 12.93
CA GLY A 27 6.20 -10.41 11.67
C GLY A 27 5.11 -10.18 10.64
N ARG A 28 5.39 -9.38 9.66
CA ARG A 28 4.57 -9.25 8.47
C ARG A 28 5.32 -9.90 7.32
N VAL A 29 4.73 -10.95 6.78
CA VAL A 29 5.20 -11.63 5.56
C VAL A 29 4.27 -11.20 4.43
N SER A 30 4.78 -11.24 3.20
CA SER A 30 4.01 -10.92 1.98
C SER A 30 2.63 -11.56 1.99
N ASP A 31 1.61 -10.77 1.63
CA ASP A 31 0.23 -11.23 1.63
C ASP A 31 0.02 -12.25 0.51
N PRO A 32 -0.53 -13.46 0.82
CA PRO A 32 -0.79 -14.47 -0.20
C PRO A 32 -1.85 -14.04 -1.23
N ASP A 33 -2.65 -13.01 -0.94
CA ASP A 33 -3.68 -12.49 -1.83
C ASP A 33 -3.15 -11.40 -2.80
N ALA A 34 -1.86 -11.04 -2.71
CA ALA A 34 -1.24 -10.14 -3.67
C ALA A 34 -0.93 -10.87 -5.00
N ASP A 35 -1.04 -10.15 -6.11
CA ASP A 35 -0.62 -10.67 -7.41
C ASP A 35 0.92 -10.91 -7.46
N GLU A 36 1.43 -11.49 -8.56
CA GLU A 36 2.86 -11.79 -8.73
C GLU A 36 3.76 -10.53 -8.59
N GLU A 37 3.20 -9.33 -8.81
CA GLU A 37 3.89 -8.05 -8.64
C GLU A 37 3.69 -7.44 -7.24
N GLY A 38 2.92 -8.09 -6.36
CA GLY A 38 2.64 -7.64 -4.99
C GLY A 38 1.50 -6.63 -4.88
N TRP A 39 0.64 -6.50 -5.90
CA TRP A 39 -0.53 -5.65 -5.86
C TRP A 39 -1.73 -6.38 -5.28
N MET A 40 -2.42 -5.75 -4.34
CA MET A 40 -3.69 -6.21 -3.80
C MET A 40 -4.82 -5.95 -4.79
N ASP A 41 -5.94 -6.66 -4.63
CA ASP A 41 -7.15 -6.41 -5.41
C ASP A 41 -7.61 -4.95 -5.30
N GLY A 42 -8.04 -4.41 -6.45
CA GLY A 42 -8.48 -3.03 -6.54
C GLY A 42 -9.75 -2.77 -5.73
N ARG A 43 -9.71 -1.79 -4.84
CA ARG A 43 -10.85 -1.37 -4.03
C ARG A 43 -11.54 -0.16 -4.65
N LYS A 44 -12.86 -0.21 -4.75
CA LYS A 44 -13.68 0.91 -5.24
C LYS A 44 -13.93 1.92 -4.13
N HIS A 45 -13.76 3.19 -4.48
CA HIS A 45 -14.03 4.33 -3.61
C HIS A 45 -14.69 5.45 -4.38
N ASP A 46 -15.71 6.05 -3.77
CA ASP A 46 -16.30 7.29 -4.25
C ASP A 46 -15.54 8.46 -3.64
N MET A 47 -15.01 9.34 -4.47
CA MET A 47 -14.24 10.50 -4.02
C MET A 47 -14.82 11.79 -4.57
N MET A 48 -15.20 12.69 -3.67
CA MET A 48 -15.62 14.05 -3.98
C MET A 48 -14.42 15.00 -3.92
N ARG A 49 -14.61 16.19 -4.46
CA ARG A 49 -13.63 17.26 -4.34
C ARG A 49 -13.33 17.56 -2.86
N ARG A 50 -12.05 17.59 -2.50
CA ARG A 50 -11.50 17.77 -1.15
C ARG A 50 -11.67 16.57 -0.23
N ASP A 51 -12.15 15.44 -0.72
CA ASP A 51 -12.11 14.22 0.05
C ASP A 51 -10.68 13.69 0.17
N SER A 52 -10.46 12.94 1.24
CA SER A 52 -9.21 12.25 1.47
C SER A 52 -9.46 10.82 1.94
N LEU A 53 -8.60 9.92 1.48
CA LEU A 53 -8.63 8.51 1.80
C LEU A 53 -7.28 8.08 2.37
N VAL A 54 -7.31 7.30 3.45
CA VAL A 54 -6.08 6.72 4.01
C VAL A 54 -5.74 5.45 3.24
N ILE A 55 -4.56 5.41 2.64
CA ILE A 55 -4.01 4.28 1.91
C ILE A 55 -2.73 3.86 2.62
N GLY A 56 -2.82 2.82 3.41
CA GLY A 56 -1.71 2.37 4.21
C GLY A 56 -1.19 3.42 5.18
N LYS A 57 0.00 3.98 4.93
CA LYS A 57 0.62 5.07 5.71
C LYS A 57 0.56 6.41 4.98
N SER A 58 -0.13 6.47 3.87
CA SER A 58 -0.29 7.67 3.03
C SER A 58 -1.73 8.14 3.04
N ILE A 59 -1.92 9.41 2.72
CA ILE A 59 -3.24 10.02 2.55
C ILE A 59 -3.34 10.47 1.10
N LEU A 60 -4.32 9.93 0.39
CA LEU A 60 -4.69 10.34 -0.95
C LEU A 60 -5.80 11.37 -0.86
N ALA A 61 -5.59 12.56 -1.38
CA ALA A 61 -6.59 13.62 -1.42
C ALA A 61 -6.93 13.98 -2.87
N LEU A 62 -8.22 14.21 -3.16
CA LEU A 62 -8.68 14.79 -4.41
C LEU A 62 -8.77 16.31 -4.25
N ASP A 63 -7.76 17.02 -4.74
CA ASP A 63 -7.63 18.47 -4.56
C ASP A 63 -8.58 19.28 -5.47
N SER A 64 -8.63 18.92 -6.75
CA SER A 64 -9.44 19.64 -7.73
C SER A 64 -9.86 18.81 -8.93
N ILE A 65 -10.86 19.30 -9.62
CA ILE A 65 -11.43 18.70 -10.82
C ILE A 65 -11.43 19.77 -11.91
N SER A 66 -11.00 19.43 -13.13
CA SER A 66 -11.01 20.34 -14.26
C SER A 66 -11.45 19.64 -15.53
N ALA A 67 -12.18 20.36 -16.39
CA ALA A 67 -12.45 19.89 -17.74
C ALA A 67 -11.17 20.00 -18.58
N VAL A 68 -10.92 19.01 -19.43
CA VAL A 68 -9.70 18.97 -20.25
C VAL A 68 -10.09 18.92 -21.73
N THR A 69 -9.66 19.93 -22.46
CA THR A 69 -9.88 20.02 -23.92
C THR A 69 -8.77 19.29 -24.71
N ARG A 70 -7.58 19.15 -24.11
CA ARG A 70 -6.44 18.38 -24.67
C ARG A 70 -5.59 17.86 -23.53
N PRO A 71 -5.40 16.54 -23.36
CA PRO A 71 -4.52 16.02 -22.30
C PRO A 71 -3.08 16.33 -22.65
N GLN A 72 -2.35 16.89 -21.69
CA GLN A 72 -0.90 17.10 -21.79
C GLN A 72 -0.11 15.80 -21.54
N LYS A 73 -0.79 14.67 -21.41
CA LYS A 73 -0.15 13.38 -21.11
C LYS A 73 0.34 12.71 -22.39
N PRO A 74 1.61 12.33 -22.50
CA PRO A 74 2.11 11.55 -23.63
C PRO A 74 1.32 10.25 -23.78
N GLY A 75 0.83 9.96 -24.99
CA GLY A 75 0.10 8.72 -25.29
C GLY A 75 -1.43 8.85 -25.39
N TYR A 76 -2.03 9.94 -24.93
CA TYR A 76 -3.45 10.21 -25.09
C TYR A 76 -3.70 11.33 -26.10
N GLY A 77 -4.04 10.96 -27.33
CA GLY A 77 -4.63 11.92 -28.27
C GLY A 77 -6.13 12.05 -28.00
N LEU A 78 -6.60 13.18 -27.44
CA LEU A 78 -8.03 13.48 -27.43
C LEU A 78 -8.47 13.80 -28.83
N LEU A 79 -9.61 13.22 -29.23
CA LEU A 79 -10.34 13.57 -30.42
C LEU A 79 -11.33 14.71 -30.09
N ASP A 80 -11.77 15.45 -31.12
CA ASP A 80 -12.68 16.61 -30.94
C ASP A 80 -14.02 16.26 -30.29
N LYS A 81 -14.40 14.96 -30.29
CA LYS A 81 -15.62 14.44 -29.67
C LYS A 81 -15.45 13.85 -28.31
N ASP A 82 -14.23 13.78 -27.79
CA ASP A 82 -13.98 13.18 -26.49
C ASP A 82 -14.41 14.10 -25.36
N ILE A 83 -15.05 13.53 -24.36
CA ILE A 83 -15.30 14.18 -23.09
C ILE A 83 -14.21 13.76 -22.12
N ALA A 84 -13.41 14.72 -21.64
CA ALA A 84 -12.34 14.43 -20.70
C ALA A 84 -12.44 15.32 -19.46
N VAL A 85 -12.31 14.68 -18.29
CA VAL A 85 -12.27 15.34 -16.99
C VAL A 85 -11.00 14.91 -16.28
N ALA A 86 -10.24 15.87 -15.79
CA ALA A 86 -9.03 15.62 -15.01
C ALA A 86 -9.34 15.72 -13.51
N ALA A 87 -8.93 14.70 -12.79
CA ALA A 87 -8.91 14.68 -11.34
C ALA A 87 -7.46 14.87 -10.86
N HIS A 88 -7.23 15.91 -10.09
CA HIS A 88 -5.91 16.23 -9.53
C HIS A 88 -5.81 15.70 -8.12
N PHE A 89 -4.95 14.74 -7.94
CA PHE A 89 -4.72 14.07 -6.67
C PHE A 89 -3.40 14.52 -6.04
N ARG A 90 -3.38 14.48 -4.71
CA ARG A 90 -2.17 14.61 -3.91
C ARG A 90 -2.05 13.40 -3.00
N LEU A 91 -0.88 12.80 -3.00
CA LEU A 91 -0.49 11.71 -2.10
C LEU A 91 0.55 12.23 -1.11
N SER A 92 0.19 12.31 0.17
CA SER A 92 1.04 12.75 1.27
C SER A 92 1.32 11.63 2.26
N GLY A 93 2.29 11.83 3.16
CA GLY A 93 2.73 10.78 4.11
C GLY A 93 3.70 9.79 3.47
N ASN A 94 4.35 8.97 4.26
CA ASN A 94 5.33 7.94 3.88
C ASN A 94 6.24 8.28 2.68
N GLY A 95 6.79 9.50 2.64
CA GLY A 95 7.64 10.02 1.57
C GLY A 95 7.26 11.45 1.17
N PRO A 96 7.89 12.01 0.12
CA PRO A 96 7.60 13.36 -0.33
C PRO A 96 6.18 13.49 -0.85
N ASP A 97 5.56 14.63 -0.66
CA ASP A 97 4.26 14.93 -1.23
C ASP A 97 4.34 14.86 -2.75
N THR A 98 3.46 14.07 -3.34
CA THR A 98 3.43 13.81 -4.78
C THR A 98 2.06 14.20 -5.31
N THR A 99 2.04 15.07 -6.32
CA THR A 99 0.82 15.41 -7.05
C THR A 99 0.78 14.70 -8.39
N PHE A 100 -0.39 14.23 -8.78
CA PHE A 100 -0.58 13.56 -10.07
C PHE A 100 -2.01 13.79 -10.59
N THR A 101 -2.20 13.52 -11.87
CA THR A 101 -3.49 13.70 -12.52
C THR A 101 -3.93 12.37 -13.11
N ALA A 102 -5.16 11.97 -12.83
CA ALA A 102 -5.85 10.87 -13.49
C ALA A 102 -6.95 11.43 -14.38
N LEU A 103 -7.13 10.83 -15.56
CA LEU A 103 -8.10 11.28 -16.55
C LEU A 103 -9.28 10.32 -16.59
N TYR A 104 -10.48 10.89 -16.61
CA TYR A 104 -11.70 10.21 -17.00
C TYR A 104 -12.02 10.62 -18.44
N ILE A 105 -11.91 9.68 -19.38
CA ILE A 105 -12.09 9.96 -20.82
C ILE A 105 -13.22 9.10 -21.34
N VAL A 106 -14.20 9.74 -21.98
CA VAL A 106 -15.29 9.06 -22.67
C VAL A 106 -15.22 9.37 -24.16
N ARG A 107 -15.13 8.34 -24.96
CA ARG A 107 -15.14 8.37 -26.42
C ARG A 107 -16.26 7.48 -26.95
N ASP A 108 -17.17 8.03 -27.75
CA ASP A 108 -18.30 7.29 -28.34
C ASP A 108 -19.06 6.42 -27.32
N SER A 109 -19.30 6.97 -26.11
CA SER A 109 -19.93 6.29 -24.96
C SER A 109 -19.10 5.18 -24.31
N LEU A 110 -17.86 5.00 -24.70
CA LEU A 110 -16.91 4.05 -24.08
C LEU A 110 -15.95 4.78 -23.16
N LEU A 111 -15.74 4.22 -21.98
CA LEU A 111 -14.69 4.67 -21.07
C LEU A 111 -13.33 4.23 -21.59
N ILE A 112 -12.42 5.20 -21.73
CA ILE A 112 -11.00 4.92 -21.99
C ILE A 112 -10.27 4.97 -20.65
N PRO A 113 -9.81 3.83 -20.11
CA PRO A 113 -9.18 3.78 -18.81
C PRO A 113 -7.82 4.47 -18.83
N ASP A 114 -7.58 5.38 -17.88
CA ASP A 114 -6.28 5.97 -17.60
C ASP A 114 -5.77 5.43 -16.26
N MET A 115 -4.79 4.52 -16.33
CA MET A 115 -4.17 3.94 -15.15
C MET A 115 -2.96 4.77 -14.74
N VAL A 116 -3.02 5.36 -13.56
CA VAL A 116 -1.88 6.05 -12.96
C VAL A 116 -1.20 5.12 -11.97
N THR A 117 0.09 4.84 -12.17
CA THR A 117 0.88 3.99 -11.28
C THR A 117 2.00 4.81 -10.66
N LEU A 118 2.00 4.88 -9.33
CA LEU A 118 3.06 5.45 -8.52
C LEU A 118 3.85 4.30 -7.89
N GLN A 119 4.76 3.72 -8.68
CA GLN A 119 5.50 2.50 -8.30
C GLN A 119 6.22 2.66 -6.95
N GLU A 120 6.95 3.77 -6.77
CA GLU A 120 7.72 4.03 -5.55
C GLU A 120 6.85 4.22 -4.29
N ARG A 121 5.58 4.54 -4.48
CA ARG A 121 4.61 4.77 -3.41
C ARG A 121 3.67 3.58 -3.21
N GLY A 122 3.72 2.58 -4.08
CA GLY A 122 2.87 1.41 -4.03
C GLY A 122 1.39 1.74 -4.20
N VAL A 123 1.06 2.67 -5.08
CA VAL A 123 -0.32 3.07 -5.36
C VAL A 123 -0.57 3.05 -6.85
N LYS A 124 -1.59 2.33 -7.28
CA LYS A 124 -2.20 2.45 -8.61
C LYS A 124 -3.60 3.04 -8.45
N LEU A 125 -4.01 3.87 -9.38
CA LEU A 125 -5.33 4.47 -9.37
C LEU A 125 -5.90 4.51 -10.79
N ARG A 126 -7.19 4.21 -10.92
CA ARG A 126 -7.97 4.36 -12.14
C ARG A 126 -9.33 4.97 -11.81
N ILE A 127 -9.85 5.78 -12.72
CA ILE A 127 -11.19 6.33 -12.59
C ILE A 127 -12.12 5.48 -13.49
N ASP A 128 -13.13 4.84 -12.88
CA ASP A 128 -14.10 4.00 -13.57
C ASP A 128 -15.41 4.74 -13.85
N GLY A 129 -15.68 5.84 -13.15
CA GLY A 129 -16.89 6.61 -13.34
C GLY A 129 -16.77 8.07 -12.86
N PHE A 130 -17.62 8.92 -13.40
CA PHE A 130 -17.78 10.29 -12.96
C PHE A 130 -19.26 10.67 -12.91
N ARG A 131 -19.72 11.14 -11.75
CA ARG A 131 -21.08 11.66 -11.53
C ARG A 131 -21.04 13.19 -11.47
N PRO A 132 -21.37 13.88 -12.58
CA PRO A 132 -21.25 15.33 -12.65
C PRO A 132 -22.11 16.08 -11.62
N ALA A 133 -23.31 15.58 -11.34
CA ALA A 133 -24.25 16.21 -10.42
C ALA A 133 -23.70 16.32 -8.98
N GLU A 134 -22.90 15.36 -8.57
CA GLU A 134 -22.30 15.27 -7.24
C GLU A 134 -20.81 15.64 -7.25
N ALA A 135 -20.24 15.90 -8.43
CA ALA A 135 -18.80 16.08 -8.65
C ALA A 135 -17.97 14.94 -8.02
N THR A 136 -18.48 13.69 -8.15
CA THR A 136 -17.92 12.49 -7.53
C THR A 136 -17.29 11.59 -8.58
N PHE A 137 -16.07 11.14 -8.30
CA PHE A 137 -15.40 10.11 -9.08
C PHE A 137 -15.53 8.74 -8.41
N GLU A 138 -15.87 7.73 -9.22
CA GLU A 138 -15.71 6.33 -8.85
C GLU A 138 -14.29 5.91 -9.17
N THR A 139 -13.47 5.76 -8.15
CA THR A 139 -12.05 5.42 -8.28
C THR A 139 -11.80 3.99 -7.87
N VAL A 140 -10.91 3.30 -8.58
CA VAL A 140 -10.38 2.01 -8.16
C VAL A 140 -8.93 2.21 -7.77
N ILE A 141 -8.58 1.76 -6.58
CA ILE A 141 -7.25 1.95 -6.00
C ILE A 141 -6.67 0.59 -5.64
N TRP A 142 -5.45 0.35 -6.09
CA TRP A 142 -4.63 -0.82 -5.76
C TRP A 142 -3.47 -0.38 -4.88
N GLU A 143 -3.20 -1.17 -3.86
CA GLU A 143 -2.06 -0.99 -2.98
C GLU A 143 -1.02 -2.08 -3.24
N ASN A 144 0.26 -1.69 -3.33
CA ASN A 144 1.35 -2.64 -3.39
C ASN A 144 1.95 -2.83 -2.00
N LEU A 145 1.74 -4.01 -1.43
CA LEU A 145 2.23 -4.34 -0.10
C LEU A 145 3.71 -4.73 -0.07
N SER A 146 4.29 -5.14 -1.20
CA SER A 146 5.69 -5.54 -1.28
C SER A 146 6.65 -4.35 -1.09
N ILE A 147 6.19 -3.13 -1.36
CA ILE A 147 6.95 -1.90 -1.06
C ILE A 147 6.98 -1.61 0.45
N ARG A 148 6.03 -2.15 1.19
CA ARG A 148 6.11 -2.19 2.65
C ARG A 148 7.09 -3.30 3.02
N ARG A 149 8.33 -2.92 3.33
CA ARG A 149 9.37 -3.86 3.74
C ARG A 149 8.81 -4.85 4.74
N ASP A 150 8.94 -6.13 4.45
CA ASP A 150 8.71 -7.18 5.42
C ASP A 150 9.56 -6.90 6.64
N PHE A 151 8.98 -6.99 7.80
CA PHE A 151 9.74 -6.83 9.03
C PHE A 151 9.33 -7.90 10.03
N ILE A 152 10.29 -8.32 10.79
CA ILE A 152 10.14 -9.30 11.87
C ILE A 152 10.55 -8.62 13.16
N VAL A 153 9.66 -8.65 14.15
CA VAL A 153 9.98 -8.21 15.49
C VAL A 153 10.44 -9.42 16.30
N MET A 154 11.69 -9.43 16.62
CA MET A 154 12.30 -10.47 17.45
C MET A 154 12.50 -9.96 18.88
N GLN A 155 12.22 -10.80 19.84
CA GLN A 155 12.61 -10.56 21.23
C GLN A 155 13.81 -11.43 21.54
N ALA A 156 14.88 -10.82 22.08
CA ALA A 156 16.03 -11.50 22.60
C ALA A 156 16.06 -11.34 24.13
N ILE A 157 16.13 -12.44 24.85
CA ILE A 157 16.22 -12.47 26.29
C ILE A 157 17.63 -13.04 26.66
N VAL A 158 18.38 -12.29 27.42
CA VAL A 158 19.70 -12.72 27.90
C VAL A 158 19.56 -13.19 29.33
N PHE A 159 19.95 -14.41 29.58
CA PHE A 159 20.06 -14.97 30.92
C PHE A 159 21.54 -14.94 31.38
N PRO A 160 21.96 -13.92 32.11
CA PRO A 160 23.33 -13.85 32.56
C PRO A 160 23.57 -14.90 33.62
N GLN A 161 24.72 -15.56 33.56
CA GLN A 161 25.24 -16.49 34.60
C GLN A 161 24.32 -17.68 34.93
N ILE A 162 23.46 -18.10 33.99
CA ILE A 162 22.52 -19.21 34.21
C ILE A 162 23.26 -20.51 34.59
N ASN A 163 24.49 -20.70 34.12
CA ASN A 163 25.32 -21.87 34.44
C ASN A 163 25.76 -21.89 35.90
N LEU A 164 25.91 -20.71 36.53
CA LEU A 164 26.20 -20.61 37.96
C LEU A 164 25.01 -20.99 38.82
N LEU A 165 23.80 -20.66 38.34
CA LEU A 165 22.56 -21.06 39.01
C LEU A 165 22.42 -22.59 39.02
N TRP A 166 22.69 -23.24 37.89
CA TRP A 166 22.66 -24.70 37.80
C TRP A 166 23.76 -25.38 38.69
N LEU A 167 24.94 -24.79 38.77
CA LEU A 167 25.99 -25.26 39.63
C LEU A 167 25.61 -25.19 41.12
N GLY A 168 24.90 -24.12 41.52
CA GLY A 168 24.36 -23.97 42.88
C GLY A 168 23.24 -24.95 43.24
N CYS A 169 22.55 -25.50 42.27
CA CYS A 169 21.51 -26.52 42.48
C CYS A 169 22.09 -27.96 42.62
N LEU A 170 23.38 -28.15 42.32
CA LEU A 170 24.05 -29.46 42.40
C LEU A 170 24.87 -29.64 43.70
N ILE A 171 24.93 -28.62 44.54
CA ILE A 171 25.59 -28.63 45.88
C ILE A 171 24.52 -28.71 46.94
#